data_71c86ba4db8d206c2911ac738b9fcf07
#
_entry.id   71c86ba4db8d206c2911ac738b9fcf07
#
_cell.length_a   1.000
_cell.length_b   1.000
_cell.length_c   1.000
_cell.angle_alpha   90.00
_cell.angle_beta   90.00
_cell.angle_gamma   90.00
#
_symmetry.space_group_name_H-M   'P 1'
#
loop_
_entity.id
_entity.type
_entity.pdbx_description
1 polymer ?
#
loop_
_entity_poly.entity_id
_entity_poly.type
_entity_poly.pdbx_seq_one_letter_code
_entity_poly.pdbx_strand_id
1 'polypeptide(L)'
;MIESLNSPHVARVKALIGSRGVKERKNTGHFVAEGMQCARESLVANNGPQIETLYLTANGRSKVEEFAELAQFNVVDVSDDVMKEMSETITPQGILAICSIPKNDFKSIQLNGARRFIYLSEVQDPGNAGTILRSADAFAMDAVITSPGSVDMYSPKVVRSTAGSLWHIPVYESVALEDLLGIGVKAFSLGASSAHSLNDFHISGDIAAVFGNEARGLATGQQVDLIDVVSIPMPGNAESLNLSAAASIVMYHLSNMPRK
;
A
#
# COMPACT_ATOMS: atom_id res chain seq x y z
N MET A 1 0.74 24.32 22.10
CA MET A 1 -0.25 24.13 21.01
C MET A 1 0.10 25.08 19.86
N ILE A 2 0.07 24.59 18.61
CA ILE A 2 0.33 25.40 17.42
C ILE A 2 -1.01 25.93 16.90
N GLU A 3 -1.10 27.26 16.73
CA GLU A 3 -2.30 27.94 16.22
C GLU A 3 -2.03 28.68 14.88
N SER A 4 -0.75 28.92 14.57
CA SER A 4 -0.34 29.63 13.35
C SER A 4 -0.34 28.72 12.13
N LEU A 5 -1.12 29.08 11.10
CA LEU A 5 -1.14 28.41 9.81
C LEU A 5 0.20 28.54 9.03
N ASN A 6 1.05 29.51 9.41
CA ASN A 6 2.37 29.74 8.81
C ASN A 6 3.51 29.06 9.59
N SER A 7 3.19 28.10 10.48
CA SER A 7 4.22 27.41 11.25
C SER A 7 5.09 26.51 10.38
N PRO A 8 6.36 26.27 10.75
CA PRO A 8 7.22 25.29 10.05
C PRO A 8 6.62 23.88 10.02
N HIS A 9 5.82 23.50 11.00
CA HIS A 9 5.12 22.21 11.05
C HIS A 9 4.08 22.08 9.93
N VAL A 10 3.28 23.13 9.73
CA VAL A 10 2.31 23.18 8.60
C VAL A 10 3.05 23.10 7.28
N ALA A 11 4.09 23.91 7.10
CA ALA A 11 4.91 23.91 5.88
C ALA A 11 5.49 22.52 5.58
N ARG A 12 5.99 21.82 6.59
CA ARG A 12 6.54 20.47 6.46
C ARG A 12 5.48 19.46 6.01
N VAL A 13 4.32 19.44 6.65
CA VAL A 13 3.23 18.53 6.27
C VAL A 13 2.77 18.83 4.84
N LYS A 14 2.55 20.11 4.51
CA LYS A 14 2.15 20.52 3.15
C LYS A 14 3.16 20.15 2.07
N ALA A 15 4.44 20.18 2.37
CA ALA A 15 5.48 19.72 1.45
C ALA A 15 5.35 18.21 1.14
N LEU A 16 5.00 17.39 2.14
CA LEU A 16 4.84 15.94 1.98
C LEU A 16 3.55 15.53 1.25
N ILE A 17 2.45 16.29 1.41
CA ILE A 17 1.16 15.96 0.80
C ILE A 17 0.89 16.68 -0.53
N GLY A 18 1.52 17.82 -0.78
CA GLY A 18 1.26 18.70 -1.93
C GLY A 18 1.72 18.12 -3.28
N SER A 19 1.61 18.91 -4.33
CA SER A 19 1.93 18.53 -5.72
C SER A 19 3.37 18.05 -5.95
N ARG A 20 4.32 18.47 -5.11
CA ARG A 20 5.71 18.00 -5.11
C ARG A 20 5.98 16.89 -4.08
N GLY A 21 4.94 16.38 -3.44
CA GLY A 21 5.03 15.45 -2.33
C GLY A 21 5.82 14.17 -2.65
N VAL A 22 5.70 13.63 -3.86
CA VAL A 22 6.50 12.46 -4.30
C VAL A 22 8.01 12.72 -4.14
N LYS A 23 8.49 13.88 -4.62
CA LYS A 23 9.90 14.25 -4.50
C LYS A 23 10.31 14.46 -3.05
N GLU A 24 9.44 15.13 -2.29
CA GLU A 24 9.71 15.42 -0.88
C GLU A 24 9.76 14.14 -0.05
N ARG A 25 8.82 13.21 -0.23
CA ARG A 25 8.82 11.89 0.44
C ARG A 25 10.07 11.09 0.13
N LYS A 26 10.50 11.05 -1.14
CA LYS A 26 11.74 10.38 -1.55
C LYS A 26 12.99 11.02 -0.94
N ASN A 27 13.04 12.35 -0.87
CA ASN A 27 14.20 13.07 -0.33
C ASN A 27 14.32 12.96 1.19
N THR A 28 13.19 13.03 1.89
CA THR A 28 13.17 13.03 3.36
C THR A 28 13.01 11.64 3.96
N GLY A 29 12.49 10.69 3.20
CA GLY A 29 12.13 9.36 3.71
C GLY A 29 10.93 9.39 4.65
N HIS A 30 10.04 10.40 4.53
CA HIS A 30 8.87 10.56 5.39
C HIS A 30 7.58 10.66 4.58
N PHE A 31 6.48 10.27 5.18
CA PHE A 31 5.14 10.43 4.62
C PHE A 31 4.13 10.84 5.70
N VAL A 32 2.93 11.20 5.25
CA VAL A 32 1.85 11.60 6.15
C VAL A 32 0.80 10.49 6.24
N ALA A 33 0.49 10.09 7.46
CA ALA A 33 -0.62 9.21 7.80
C ALA A 33 -1.73 10.05 8.45
N GLU A 34 -2.91 10.06 7.82
CA GLU A 34 -4.07 10.80 8.27
C GLU A 34 -5.22 9.85 8.61
N GLY A 35 -5.95 10.17 9.67
CA GLY A 35 -7.16 9.46 10.09
C GLY A 35 -6.93 8.41 11.16
N MET A 36 -8.02 8.07 11.86
CA MET A 36 -8.00 7.23 13.07
C MET A 36 -7.42 5.84 12.82
N GLN A 37 -7.79 5.19 11.71
CA GLN A 37 -7.35 3.82 11.46
C GLN A 37 -5.83 3.75 11.22
N CYS A 38 -5.31 4.65 10.36
CA CYS A 38 -3.87 4.72 10.13
C CYS A 38 -3.11 5.09 11.41
N ALA A 39 -3.63 6.04 12.19
CA ALA A 39 -3.03 6.43 13.46
C ALA A 39 -3.02 5.27 14.46
N ARG A 40 -4.12 4.52 14.58
CA ARG A 40 -4.21 3.38 15.48
C ARG A 40 -3.14 2.34 15.15
N GLU A 41 -3.05 1.91 13.88
CA GLU A 41 -2.07 0.92 13.48
C GLU A 41 -0.63 1.44 13.64
N SER A 42 -0.37 2.72 13.31
CA SER A 42 0.95 3.33 13.49
C SER A 42 1.41 3.41 14.96
N LEU A 43 0.46 3.56 15.90
CA LEU A 43 0.75 3.68 17.33
C LEU A 43 0.97 2.32 18.01
N VAL A 44 0.41 1.24 17.48
CA VAL A 44 0.48 -0.10 18.09
C VAL A 44 1.41 -1.07 17.35
N ALA A 45 1.77 -0.77 16.11
CA ALA A 45 2.65 -1.64 15.33
C ALA A 45 4.10 -1.61 15.84
N ASN A 46 4.67 -2.80 16.05
CA ASN A 46 6.07 -2.94 16.42
C ASN A 46 7.01 -2.94 15.21
N ASN A 47 6.48 -3.18 14.03
CA ASN A 47 7.19 -3.23 12.75
C ASN A 47 6.54 -2.26 11.76
N GLY A 48 7.21 -1.98 10.64
CA GLY A 48 6.70 -1.07 9.63
C GLY A 48 7.08 0.40 9.85
N PRO A 49 6.33 1.34 9.25
CA PRO A 49 6.60 2.78 9.38
C PRO A 49 6.57 3.26 10.83
N GLN A 50 7.59 4.01 11.26
CA GLN A 50 7.67 4.54 12.61
C GLN A 50 7.20 5.99 12.67
N ILE A 51 6.47 6.37 13.71
CA ILE A 51 6.04 7.76 13.93
C ILE A 51 7.25 8.60 14.31
N GLU A 52 7.47 9.70 13.58
CA GLU A 52 8.42 10.75 13.94
C GLU A 52 7.74 11.87 14.73
N THR A 53 6.57 12.30 14.28
CA THR A 53 5.80 13.36 14.91
C THR A 53 4.31 13.07 14.81
N LEU A 54 3.60 13.15 15.92
CA LEU A 54 2.17 12.97 16.02
C LEU A 54 1.49 14.31 16.30
N TYR A 55 0.63 14.77 15.40
CA TYR A 55 -0.16 15.99 15.57
C TYR A 55 -1.56 15.66 16.03
N LEU A 56 -2.00 16.29 17.11
CA LEU A 56 -3.30 16.05 17.73
C LEU A 56 -4.05 17.36 17.99
N THR A 57 -5.33 17.38 17.65
CA THR A 57 -6.26 18.34 18.27
C THR A 57 -6.69 17.84 19.64
N ALA A 58 -7.36 18.67 20.44
CA ALA A 58 -7.90 18.25 21.73
C ALA A 58 -8.82 17.03 21.63
N ASN A 59 -9.70 17.00 20.60
CA ASN A 59 -10.58 15.87 20.33
C ASN A 59 -9.79 14.63 19.84
N GLY A 60 -8.79 14.83 18.98
CA GLY A 60 -7.91 13.74 18.52
C GLY A 60 -7.14 13.10 19.67
N ARG A 61 -6.61 13.93 20.59
CA ARG A 61 -5.89 13.47 21.79
C ARG A 61 -6.78 12.56 22.66
N SER A 62 -7.97 13.00 23.00
CA SER A 62 -8.89 12.20 23.82
C SER A 62 -9.17 10.81 23.21
N LYS A 63 -9.31 10.74 21.89
CA LYS A 63 -9.54 9.47 21.19
C LYS A 63 -8.31 8.55 21.18
N VAL A 64 -7.11 9.12 21.07
CA VAL A 64 -5.88 8.33 21.06
C VAL A 64 -5.55 7.78 22.45
N GLU A 65 -5.78 8.57 23.50
CA GLU A 65 -5.55 8.16 24.89
C GLU A 65 -6.41 6.97 25.34
N GLU A 66 -7.49 6.66 24.58
CA GLU A 66 -8.30 5.46 24.83
C GLU A 66 -7.56 4.14 24.49
N PHE A 67 -6.52 4.17 23.64
CA PHE A 67 -5.85 2.95 23.17
C PHE A 67 -4.33 3.01 23.09
N ALA A 68 -3.71 4.16 23.33
CA ALA A 68 -2.26 4.31 23.29
C ALA A 68 -1.73 5.28 24.34
N GLU A 69 -0.55 4.98 24.88
CA GLU A 69 0.20 5.88 25.75
C GLU A 69 1.00 6.88 24.92
N LEU A 70 0.68 8.17 25.05
CA LEU A 70 1.28 9.23 24.24
C LEU A 70 2.69 9.61 24.67
N ALA A 71 3.10 9.26 25.90
CA ALA A 71 4.42 9.66 26.46
C ALA A 71 5.62 9.16 25.67
N GLN A 72 5.45 8.10 24.87
CA GLN A 72 6.53 7.53 24.06
C GLN A 72 6.67 8.20 22.68
N PHE A 73 5.77 9.11 22.31
CA PHE A 73 5.75 9.74 21.00
C PHE A 73 6.11 11.24 21.10
N ASN A 74 6.68 11.78 20.05
CA ASN A 74 6.84 13.21 19.88
C ASN A 74 5.49 13.83 19.48
N VAL A 75 4.72 14.25 20.47
CA VAL A 75 3.36 14.78 20.27
C VAL A 75 3.37 16.30 20.19
N VAL A 76 2.72 16.83 19.17
CA VAL A 76 2.53 18.26 18.94
C VAL A 76 1.03 18.59 18.94
N ASP A 77 0.58 19.34 19.93
CA ASP A 77 -0.81 19.81 19.96
C ASP A 77 -1.02 20.94 18.96
N VAL A 78 -2.11 20.84 18.19
CA VAL A 78 -2.50 21.81 17.16
C VAL A 78 -3.96 22.22 17.31
N SER A 79 -4.31 23.43 16.84
CA SER A 79 -5.70 23.85 16.73
C SER A 79 -6.43 23.09 15.60
N ASP A 80 -7.76 23.10 15.61
CA ASP A 80 -8.57 22.50 14.55
C ASP A 80 -8.31 23.17 13.19
N ASP A 81 -8.07 24.48 13.15
CA ASP A 81 -7.74 25.21 11.93
C ASP A 81 -6.38 24.78 11.38
N VAL A 82 -5.39 24.57 12.23
CA VAL A 82 -4.07 24.06 11.81
C VAL A 82 -4.21 22.61 11.32
N MET A 83 -4.96 21.78 12.02
CA MET A 83 -5.20 20.40 11.56
C MET A 83 -5.89 20.38 10.20
N LYS A 84 -6.89 21.22 9.99
CA LYS A 84 -7.59 21.35 8.70
C LYS A 84 -6.64 21.80 7.58
N GLU A 85 -5.73 22.73 7.86
CA GLU A 85 -4.74 23.21 6.89
C GLU A 85 -3.69 22.14 6.53
N MET A 86 -3.39 21.23 7.45
CA MET A 86 -2.47 20.11 7.28
C MET A 86 -3.10 18.89 6.62
N SER A 87 -4.41 18.81 6.53
CA SER A 87 -5.16 17.63 6.06
C SER A 87 -5.57 17.77 4.60
N GLU A 88 -5.68 16.64 3.89
CA GLU A 88 -6.33 16.56 2.58
C GLU A 88 -7.83 16.22 2.69
N THR A 89 -8.29 15.76 3.84
CA THR A 89 -9.71 15.45 4.05
C THR A 89 -10.49 16.70 4.46
N ILE A 90 -11.74 16.80 3.99
CA ILE A 90 -12.63 17.95 4.25
C ILE A 90 -12.95 18.03 5.75
N THR A 91 -13.08 16.88 6.41
CA THR A 91 -13.41 16.75 7.85
C THR A 91 -12.33 15.92 8.55
N PRO A 92 -11.19 16.53 8.93
CA PRO A 92 -10.14 15.84 9.65
C PRO A 92 -10.63 15.24 10.98
N GLN A 93 -10.13 14.09 11.32
CA GLN A 93 -10.46 13.41 12.59
C GLN A 93 -9.66 13.92 13.79
N GLY A 94 -8.83 14.94 13.57
CA GLY A 94 -7.99 15.56 14.60
C GLY A 94 -6.71 14.80 14.90
N ILE A 95 -6.28 13.88 14.02
CA ILE A 95 -5.10 13.05 14.17
C ILE A 95 -4.36 13.00 12.84
N LEU A 96 -3.06 13.32 12.86
CA LEU A 96 -2.15 13.24 11.74
C LEU A 96 -0.75 12.87 12.24
N ALA A 97 -0.09 11.96 11.56
CA ALA A 97 1.29 11.59 11.88
C ALA A 97 2.23 11.80 10.68
N ILE A 98 3.45 12.25 10.95
CA ILE A 98 4.57 12.07 10.04
C ILE A 98 5.26 10.78 10.43
N CYS A 99 5.38 9.87 9.47
CA CYS A 99 5.98 8.56 9.64
C CYS A 99 7.19 8.39 8.72
N SER A 100 8.16 7.57 9.13
CA SER A 100 9.29 7.18 8.29
C SER A 100 8.87 6.15 7.25
N ILE A 101 9.38 6.27 6.02
CA ILE A 101 9.26 5.24 4.99
C ILE A 101 10.26 4.12 5.32
N PRO A 102 9.81 2.86 5.47
CA PRO A 102 10.71 1.74 5.71
C PRO A 102 11.71 1.56 4.57
N LYS A 103 12.97 1.34 4.91
CA LYS A 103 14.03 1.04 3.94
C LYS A 103 14.03 -0.45 3.62
N ASN A 104 13.01 -0.91 2.93
CA ASN A 104 12.91 -2.30 2.50
C ASN A 104 13.86 -2.54 1.30
N ASP A 105 14.87 -3.36 1.50
CA ASP A 105 15.77 -3.78 0.41
C ASP A 105 15.22 -5.02 -0.25
N PHE A 106 14.77 -4.89 -1.50
CA PHE A 106 14.27 -6.01 -2.30
C PHE A 106 15.28 -7.17 -2.40
N LYS A 107 16.58 -6.85 -2.47
CA LYS A 107 17.65 -7.87 -2.55
C LYS A 107 17.78 -8.70 -1.29
N SER A 108 17.21 -8.25 -0.17
CA SER A 108 17.22 -8.98 1.10
C SER A 108 16.07 -9.97 1.23
N ILE A 109 15.17 -10.06 0.27
CA ILE A 109 14.06 -11.01 0.29
C ILE A 109 14.61 -12.44 0.29
N GLN A 110 14.19 -13.20 1.31
CA GLN A 110 14.51 -14.63 1.39
C GLN A 110 13.32 -15.45 0.89
N LEU A 111 13.57 -16.24 -0.15
CA LEU A 111 12.63 -17.21 -0.68
C LEU A 111 12.68 -18.50 0.17
N ASN A 112 11.52 -19.13 0.35
CA ASN A 112 11.39 -20.36 1.15
C ASN A 112 10.52 -21.43 0.47
N GLY A 113 10.18 -21.23 -0.80
CA GLY A 113 9.32 -22.12 -1.58
C GLY A 113 7.81 -21.94 -1.31
N ALA A 114 7.42 -20.93 -0.52
CA ALA A 114 6.01 -20.72 -0.13
C ALA A 114 5.58 -19.24 -0.10
N ARG A 115 6.43 -18.31 -0.56
CA ARG A 115 6.14 -16.88 -0.59
C ARG A 115 5.08 -16.54 -1.62
N ARG A 116 4.20 -15.59 -1.27
CA ARG A 116 3.13 -15.09 -2.13
C ARG A 116 3.21 -13.58 -2.23
N PHE A 117 3.60 -13.11 -3.40
CA PHE A 117 3.78 -11.70 -3.69
C PHE A 117 2.64 -11.17 -4.57
N ILE A 118 2.33 -9.90 -4.39
CA ILE A 118 1.46 -9.14 -5.28
C ILE A 118 2.34 -8.13 -6.02
N TYR A 119 2.38 -8.21 -7.34
CA TYR A 119 3.15 -7.30 -8.17
C TYR A 119 2.22 -6.37 -8.95
N LEU A 120 2.39 -5.06 -8.76
CA LEU A 120 1.63 -4.01 -9.41
C LEU A 120 2.47 -3.40 -10.55
N SER A 121 2.11 -3.70 -11.79
CA SER A 121 2.80 -3.20 -12.98
C SER A 121 2.13 -1.93 -13.48
N GLU A 122 2.79 -0.78 -13.27
CA GLU A 122 2.31 0.55 -13.69
C GLU A 122 0.89 0.89 -13.23
N VAL A 123 0.46 0.39 -12.09
CA VAL A 123 -0.84 0.75 -11.49
C VAL A 123 -0.83 2.20 -11.10
N GLN A 124 -1.82 2.99 -11.56
CA GLN A 124 -1.86 4.44 -11.42
C GLN A 124 -2.90 4.93 -10.41
N ASP A 125 -4.01 4.21 -10.24
CA ASP A 125 -5.05 4.65 -9.32
C ASP A 125 -4.67 4.36 -7.86
N PRO A 126 -4.53 5.41 -7.03
CA PRO A 126 -4.14 5.25 -5.63
C PRO A 126 -5.21 4.52 -4.79
N GLY A 127 -6.48 4.55 -5.20
CA GLY A 127 -7.54 3.80 -4.54
C GLY A 127 -7.39 2.30 -4.77
N ASN A 128 -7.11 1.88 -6.02
CA ASN A 128 -6.82 0.49 -6.34
C ASN A 128 -5.57 0.01 -5.59
N ALA A 129 -4.48 0.76 -5.66
CA ALA A 129 -3.22 0.37 -5.01
C ALA A 129 -3.39 0.16 -3.49
N GLY A 130 -4.03 1.09 -2.80
CA GLY A 130 -4.28 0.96 -1.36
C GLY A 130 -5.27 -0.16 -1.01
N THR A 131 -6.31 -0.36 -1.81
CA THR A 131 -7.27 -1.46 -1.63
C THR A 131 -6.61 -2.82 -1.87
N ILE A 132 -5.74 -2.93 -2.86
CA ILE A 132 -4.97 -4.16 -3.13
C ILE A 132 -4.05 -4.46 -1.96
N LEU A 133 -3.33 -3.46 -1.42
CA LEU A 133 -2.47 -3.66 -0.24
C LEU A 133 -3.28 -4.13 0.97
N ARG A 134 -4.45 -3.54 1.21
CA ARG A 134 -5.36 -3.97 2.27
C ARG A 134 -5.84 -5.40 2.09
N SER A 135 -6.15 -5.82 0.87
CA SER A 135 -6.52 -7.20 0.56
C SER A 135 -5.33 -8.14 0.71
N ALA A 136 -4.13 -7.71 0.35
CA ALA A 136 -2.90 -8.48 0.52
C ALA A 136 -2.61 -8.80 2.00
N ASP A 137 -2.81 -7.83 2.87
CA ASP A 137 -2.74 -8.02 4.32
C ASP A 137 -3.82 -9.01 4.80
N ALA A 138 -5.08 -8.78 4.44
CA ALA A 138 -6.21 -9.62 4.86
C ALA A 138 -6.07 -11.09 4.43
N PHE A 139 -5.44 -11.36 3.28
CA PHE A 139 -5.23 -12.72 2.76
C PHE A 139 -3.82 -13.24 2.99
N ALA A 140 -3.07 -12.61 3.91
CA ALA A 140 -1.74 -13.03 4.33
C ALA A 140 -0.74 -13.19 3.16
N MET A 141 -0.73 -12.26 2.22
CA MET A 141 0.35 -12.15 1.22
C MET A 141 1.64 -11.70 1.92
N ASP A 142 2.79 -12.08 1.38
CA ASP A 142 4.08 -11.82 2.04
C ASP A 142 4.62 -10.41 1.74
N ALA A 143 4.28 -9.82 0.60
CA ALA A 143 4.62 -8.44 0.25
C ALA A 143 3.79 -7.91 -0.93
N VAL A 144 3.73 -6.58 -1.04
CA VAL A 144 3.32 -5.87 -2.26
C VAL A 144 4.55 -5.25 -2.90
N ILE A 145 4.71 -5.49 -4.19
CA ILE A 145 5.85 -5.02 -4.99
C ILE A 145 5.30 -4.16 -6.12
N THR A 146 5.90 -2.99 -6.38
CA THR A 146 5.47 -2.13 -7.48
C THR A 146 6.57 -1.94 -8.51
N SER A 147 6.19 -1.90 -9.78
CA SER A 147 7.12 -1.57 -10.86
C SER A 147 7.54 -0.09 -10.83
N PRO A 148 8.64 0.28 -11.50
CA PRO A 148 8.86 1.65 -11.91
C PRO A 148 7.63 2.21 -12.64
N GLY A 149 7.29 3.48 -12.39
CA GLY A 149 6.13 4.12 -12.99
C GLY A 149 4.78 3.85 -12.31
N SER A 150 4.73 3.01 -11.29
CA SER A 150 3.53 2.85 -10.45
C SER A 150 3.30 4.05 -9.54
N VAL A 151 2.07 4.18 -9.03
CA VAL A 151 1.70 5.19 -8.03
C VAL A 151 2.58 5.05 -6.78
N ASP A 152 2.92 6.19 -6.17
CA ASP A 152 3.66 6.23 -4.90
C ASP A 152 2.80 5.64 -3.76
N MET A 153 3.25 4.53 -3.20
CA MET A 153 2.55 3.78 -2.16
C MET A 153 2.43 4.54 -0.83
N TYR A 154 3.25 5.57 -0.65
CA TYR A 154 3.23 6.45 0.52
C TYR A 154 2.52 7.78 0.26
N SER A 155 1.85 7.94 -0.89
CA SER A 155 1.00 9.11 -1.15
C SER A 155 -0.22 9.10 -0.21
N PRO A 156 -0.71 10.28 0.23
CA PRO A 156 -1.77 10.35 1.24
C PRO A 156 -3.04 9.57 0.86
N LYS A 157 -3.40 9.58 -0.41
CA LYS A 157 -4.59 8.85 -0.89
C LYS A 157 -4.39 7.33 -0.82
N VAL A 158 -3.21 6.81 -1.18
CA VAL A 158 -2.88 5.38 -1.02
C VAL A 158 -2.90 5.02 0.46
N VAL A 159 -2.16 5.75 1.31
CA VAL A 159 -2.06 5.50 2.75
C VAL A 159 -3.44 5.39 3.39
N ARG A 160 -4.34 6.35 3.12
CA ARG A 160 -5.72 6.28 3.62
C ARG A 160 -6.48 5.04 3.12
N SER A 161 -6.29 4.68 1.85
CA SER A 161 -6.99 3.54 1.24
C SER A 161 -6.52 2.19 1.80
N THR A 162 -5.33 2.12 2.39
CA THR A 162 -4.83 0.91 3.04
C THR A 162 -5.53 0.60 4.36
N ALA A 163 -6.21 1.59 4.97
CA ALA A 163 -6.85 1.47 6.28
C ALA A 163 -5.94 0.87 7.36
N GLY A 164 -4.63 1.20 7.35
CA GLY A 164 -3.65 0.73 8.33
C GLY A 164 -2.82 -0.48 7.89
N SER A 165 -3.21 -1.22 6.86
CA SER A 165 -2.46 -2.42 6.42
C SER A 165 -1.03 -2.13 5.97
N LEU A 166 -0.68 -0.86 5.69
CA LEU A 166 0.68 -0.44 5.39
C LEU A 166 1.68 -0.72 6.53
N TRP A 167 1.19 -0.89 7.76
CA TRP A 167 2.01 -1.24 8.93
C TRP A 167 2.22 -2.74 9.11
N HIS A 168 1.48 -3.58 8.37
CA HIS A 168 1.49 -5.04 8.55
C HIS A 168 2.26 -5.77 7.45
N ILE A 169 2.23 -5.25 6.22
CA ILE A 169 2.79 -5.92 5.06
C ILE A 169 3.88 -5.06 4.41
N PRO A 170 5.08 -5.60 4.13
CA PRO A 170 6.14 -4.85 3.49
C PRO A 170 5.80 -4.46 2.05
N VAL A 171 6.22 -3.25 1.67
CA VAL A 171 6.11 -2.72 0.32
C VAL A 171 7.51 -2.52 -0.25
N TYR A 172 7.72 -2.99 -1.49
CA TYR A 172 8.94 -2.78 -2.26
C TYR A 172 8.60 -1.99 -3.52
N GLU A 173 9.04 -0.73 -3.58
CA GLU A 173 8.73 0.15 -4.72
C GLU A 173 9.82 0.14 -5.78
N SER A 174 9.40 0.35 -7.04
CA SER A 174 10.29 0.52 -8.19
C SER A 174 11.20 -0.69 -8.47
N VAL A 175 10.67 -1.90 -8.29
CA VAL A 175 11.33 -3.16 -8.65
C VAL A 175 10.90 -3.56 -10.05
N ALA A 176 11.84 -3.85 -10.95
CA ALA A 176 11.51 -4.37 -12.27
C ALA A 176 10.98 -5.82 -12.17
N LEU A 177 10.08 -6.21 -13.07
CA LEU A 177 9.54 -7.59 -13.07
C LEU A 177 10.64 -8.62 -13.30
N GLU A 178 11.59 -8.29 -14.16
CA GLU A 178 12.75 -9.11 -14.47
C GLU A 178 13.62 -9.38 -13.23
N ASP A 179 13.75 -8.39 -12.33
CA ASP A 179 14.48 -8.57 -11.07
C ASP A 179 13.76 -9.57 -10.15
N LEU A 180 12.41 -9.49 -10.09
CA LEU A 180 11.60 -10.43 -9.31
C LEU A 180 11.68 -11.85 -9.86
N LEU A 181 11.63 -12.02 -11.18
CA LEU A 181 11.80 -13.32 -11.83
C LEU A 181 13.23 -13.84 -11.67
N GLY A 182 14.21 -12.94 -11.74
CA GLY A 182 15.63 -13.25 -11.62
C GLY A 182 16.04 -13.88 -10.28
N ILE A 183 15.30 -13.61 -9.20
CA ILE A 183 15.51 -14.28 -7.90
C ILE A 183 14.80 -15.64 -7.79
N GLY A 184 14.08 -16.10 -8.82
CA GLY A 184 13.43 -17.41 -8.88
C GLY A 184 11.95 -17.43 -8.51
N VAL A 185 11.30 -16.27 -8.39
CA VAL A 185 9.85 -16.16 -8.20
C VAL A 185 9.13 -16.49 -9.52
N LYS A 186 8.13 -17.37 -9.46
CA LYS A 186 7.26 -17.67 -10.61
C LYS A 186 6.13 -16.65 -10.65
N ALA A 187 5.84 -16.09 -11.81
CA ALA A 187 4.82 -15.08 -11.94
C ALA A 187 3.70 -15.48 -12.92
N PHE A 188 2.48 -15.13 -12.58
CA PHE A 188 1.31 -15.29 -13.44
C PHE A 188 0.49 -14.00 -13.47
N SER A 189 -0.32 -13.81 -14.51
CA SER A 189 -1.20 -12.64 -14.64
C SER A 189 -2.65 -13.03 -14.90
N LEU A 190 -3.52 -12.01 -14.93
CA LEU A 190 -4.91 -12.18 -15.34
C LEU A 190 -5.11 -11.77 -16.80
N GLY A 191 -5.93 -12.55 -17.50
CA GLY A 191 -6.40 -12.24 -18.85
C GLY A 191 -7.87 -12.63 -19.03
N ALA A 192 -8.65 -11.78 -19.67
CA ALA A 192 -10.09 -12.01 -19.86
C ALA A 192 -10.39 -13.26 -20.70
N SER A 193 -9.51 -13.63 -21.60
CA SER A 193 -9.72 -14.72 -22.59
C SER A 193 -8.71 -15.88 -22.41
N SER A 194 -8.17 -16.08 -21.21
CA SER A 194 -7.28 -17.20 -20.96
C SER A 194 -8.02 -18.54 -21.00
N ALA A 195 -7.36 -19.57 -21.54
CA ALA A 195 -7.84 -20.95 -21.50
C ALA A 195 -7.82 -21.55 -20.07
N HIS A 196 -6.97 -20.99 -19.19
CA HIS A 196 -6.80 -21.47 -17.82
C HIS A 196 -7.71 -20.67 -16.87
N SER A 197 -8.60 -21.37 -16.20
CA SER A 197 -9.47 -20.80 -15.18
C SER A 197 -8.75 -20.68 -13.83
N LEU A 198 -8.96 -19.59 -13.12
CA LEU A 198 -8.48 -19.42 -11.76
C LEU A 198 -8.97 -20.55 -10.84
N ASN A 199 -10.17 -21.10 -11.08
CA ASN A 199 -10.72 -22.18 -10.27
C ASN A 199 -9.86 -23.45 -10.30
N ASP A 200 -9.24 -23.74 -11.45
CA ASP A 200 -8.43 -24.94 -11.67
C ASP A 200 -6.92 -24.64 -11.61
N PHE A 201 -6.57 -23.38 -11.36
CA PHE A 201 -5.17 -22.94 -11.34
C PHE A 201 -4.51 -23.34 -10.04
N HIS A 202 -3.44 -24.12 -10.13
CA HIS A 202 -2.60 -24.54 -9.04
C HIS A 202 -1.14 -24.22 -9.33
N ILE A 203 -0.51 -23.55 -8.40
CA ILE A 203 0.90 -23.14 -8.51
C ILE A 203 1.58 -23.39 -7.15
N SER A 204 2.83 -23.82 -7.19
CA SER A 204 3.65 -24.07 -6.00
C SER A 204 4.99 -23.35 -6.08
N GLY A 205 5.60 -23.13 -4.93
CA GLY A 205 6.86 -22.37 -4.80
C GLY A 205 6.62 -20.94 -4.40
N ASP A 206 7.66 -20.12 -4.61
CA ASP A 206 7.57 -18.68 -4.44
C ASP A 206 6.91 -18.07 -5.67
N ILE A 207 5.79 -17.39 -5.48
CA ILE A 207 4.90 -16.95 -6.57
C ILE A 207 4.55 -15.48 -6.46
N ALA A 208 4.30 -14.87 -7.61
CA ALA A 208 3.75 -13.52 -7.73
C ALA A 208 2.52 -13.48 -8.64
N ALA A 209 1.43 -12.89 -8.15
CA ALA A 209 0.31 -12.50 -9.00
C ALA A 209 0.56 -11.09 -9.54
N VAL A 210 0.60 -10.95 -10.86
CA VAL A 210 0.94 -9.71 -11.55
C VAL A 210 -0.33 -9.02 -12.04
N PHE A 211 -0.52 -7.77 -11.61
CA PHE A 211 -1.65 -6.92 -11.99
C PHE A 211 -1.14 -5.74 -12.80
N GLY A 212 -1.62 -5.61 -14.02
CA GLY A 212 -1.23 -4.55 -14.93
C GLY A 212 -1.98 -3.23 -14.74
N ASN A 213 -1.61 -2.24 -15.54
CA ASN A 213 -2.26 -0.94 -15.60
C ASN A 213 -3.75 -1.08 -15.93
N GLU A 214 -4.59 -0.24 -15.31
CA GLU A 214 -6.06 -0.32 -15.43
C GLU A 214 -6.57 -0.15 -16.86
N ALA A 215 -5.89 0.65 -17.67
CA ALA A 215 -6.29 0.95 -19.05
C ALA A 215 -5.59 0.09 -20.10
N ARG A 216 -4.33 -0.29 -19.85
CA ARG A 216 -3.46 -0.94 -20.86
C ARG A 216 -3.16 -2.40 -20.55
N GLY A 217 -3.50 -2.86 -19.33
CA GLY A 217 -3.08 -4.17 -18.85
C GLY A 217 -1.56 -4.25 -18.62
N LEU A 218 -0.96 -5.39 -18.91
CA LEU A 218 0.50 -5.56 -18.88
C LEU A 218 1.13 -5.02 -20.16
N ALA A 219 2.30 -4.39 -20.04
CA ALA A 219 3.06 -3.91 -21.18
C ALA A 219 3.42 -5.06 -22.14
N THR A 220 3.43 -4.76 -23.43
CA THR A 220 3.84 -5.71 -24.47
C THR A 220 5.28 -6.18 -24.19
N GLY A 221 5.47 -7.49 -24.04
CA GLY A 221 6.76 -8.10 -23.67
C GLY A 221 6.81 -8.65 -22.26
N GLN A 222 6.18 -8.02 -21.27
CA GLN A 222 6.13 -8.54 -19.89
C GLN A 222 5.36 -9.86 -19.76
N GLN A 223 4.46 -10.17 -20.69
CA GLN A 223 3.70 -11.42 -20.68
C GLN A 223 4.55 -12.64 -21.09
N VAL A 224 5.65 -12.43 -21.78
CA VAL A 224 6.50 -13.52 -22.32
C VAL A 224 7.22 -14.27 -21.20
N ASP A 225 7.53 -13.57 -20.10
CA ASP A 225 8.28 -14.14 -18.98
C ASP A 225 7.38 -14.74 -17.88
N LEU A 226 6.05 -14.64 -18.07
CA LEU A 226 5.09 -15.21 -17.13
C LEU A 226 4.90 -16.69 -17.40
N ILE A 227 4.74 -17.47 -16.33
CA ILE A 227 4.49 -18.90 -16.45
C ILE A 227 3.08 -19.21 -16.92
N ASP A 228 2.12 -18.32 -16.69
CA ASP A 228 0.73 -18.51 -17.09
C ASP A 228 -0.06 -17.20 -17.12
N VAL A 229 -1.19 -17.25 -17.85
CA VAL A 229 -2.23 -16.24 -17.82
C VAL A 229 -3.52 -16.95 -17.44
N VAL A 230 -4.19 -16.50 -16.39
CA VAL A 230 -5.41 -17.12 -15.88
C VAL A 230 -6.61 -16.18 -15.99
N SER A 231 -7.80 -16.74 -16.14
CA SER A 231 -9.05 -15.97 -16.17
C SER A 231 -9.86 -16.17 -14.89
N ILE A 232 -10.52 -15.12 -14.43
CA ILE A 232 -11.57 -15.21 -13.42
C ILE A 232 -12.88 -15.51 -14.16
N PRO A 233 -13.53 -16.65 -13.90
CA PRO A 233 -14.80 -16.95 -14.54
C PRO A 233 -15.87 -15.92 -14.19
N MET A 234 -16.43 -15.26 -15.18
CA MET A 234 -17.49 -14.26 -15.03
C MET A 234 -18.73 -14.71 -15.82
N PRO A 235 -19.71 -15.38 -15.20
CA PRO A 235 -20.92 -15.88 -15.89
C PRO A 235 -21.93 -14.76 -16.20
N GLY A 236 -21.69 -13.53 -15.74
CA GLY A 236 -22.52 -12.37 -16.01
C GLY A 236 -22.18 -11.67 -17.32
N ASN A 237 -22.76 -10.48 -17.52
CA ASN A 237 -22.59 -9.69 -18.75
C ASN A 237 -21.45 -8.65 -18.66
N ALA A 238 -20.74 -8.57 -17.54
CA ALA A 238 -19.62 -7.64 -17.41
C ALA A 238 -18.39 -8.15 -18.18
N GLU A 239 -17.71 -7.26 -18.90
CA GLU A 239 -16.51 -7.61 -19.67
C GLU A 239 -15.25 -7.67 -18.78
N SER A 240 -15.25 -6.97 -17.66
CA SER A 240 -14.11 -6.91 -16.74
C SER A 240 -14.54 -6.57 -15.32
N LEU A 241 -13.63 -6.79 -14.36
CA LEU A 241 -13.74 -6.35 -12.98
C LEU A 241 -12.83 -5.15 -12.73
N ASN A 242 -13.18 -4.34 -11.74
CA ASN A 242 -12.24 -3.38 -11.18
C ASN A 242 -10.96 -4.12 -10.74
N LEU A 243 -9.81 -3.48 -10.92
CA LEU A 243 -8.49 -4.08 -10.65
C LEU A 243 -8.37 -4.62 -9.21
N SER A 244 -8.80 -3.84 -8.22
CA SER A 244 -8.71 -4.26 -6.81
C SER A 244 -9.69 -5.40 -6.47
N ALA A 245 -10.85 -5.46 -7.13
CA ALA A 245 -11.78 -6.57 -7.00
C ALA A 245 -11.18 -7.86 -7.57
N ALA A 246 -10.62 -7.80 -8.78
CA ALA A 246 -9.92 -8.93 -9.40
C ALA A 246 -8.75 -9.42 -8.53
N ALA A 247 -7.94 -8.48 -8.03
CA ALA A 247 -6.82 -8.79 -7.14
C ALA A 247 -7.29 -9.48 -5.85
N SER A 248 -8.39 -9.02 -5.25
CA SER A 248 -8.94 -9.64 -4.03
C SER A 248 -9.40 -11.07 -4.26
N ILE A 249 -10.03 -11.36 -5.41
CA ILE A 249 -10.45 -12.72 -5.79
C ILE A 249 -9.23 -13.63 -5.95
N VAL A 250 -8.18 -13.17 -6.62
CA VAL A 250 -6.93 -13.93 -6.79
C VAL A 250 -6.28 -14.20 -5.43
N MET A 251 -6.15 -13.20 -4.59
CA MET A 251 -5.55 -13.34 -3.26
C MET A 251 -6.35 -14.29 -2.36
N TYR A 252 -7.69 -14.24 -2.43
CA TYR A 252 -8.54 -15.20 -1.74
C TYR A 252 -8.28 -16.62 -2.25
N HIS A 253 -8.21 -16.83 -3.57
CA HIS A 253 -7.87 -18.14 -4.15
C HIS A 253 -6.50 -18.62 -3.66
N LEU A 254 -5.46 -17.78 -3.77
CA LEU A 254 -4.12 -18.11 -3.31
C LEU A 254 -4.08 -18.41 -1.80
N SER A 255 -4.84 -17.69 -0.96
CA SER A 255 -4.85 -17.91 0.49
C SER A 255 -5.39 -19.30 0.88
N ASN A 256 -6.26 -19.89 0.06
CA ASN A 256 -6.80 -21.23 0.25
C ASN A 256 -5.93 -22.36 -0.32
N MET A 257 -4.88 -22.01 -1.07
CA MET A 257 -3.93 -23.02 -1.56
C MET A 257 -2.92 -23.39 -0.48
N PRO A 258 -2.46 -24.65 -0.42
CA PRO A 258 -1.37 -25.02 0.48
C PRO A 258 -0.10 -24.19 0.25
N ARG A 259 0.55 -23.77 1.30
CA ARG A 259 1.90 -23.20 1.26
C ARG A 259 2.90 -24.36 1.38
N LYS A 260 3.31 -24.91 0.23
CA LYS A 260 4.28 -26.03 0.17
C LYS A 260 5.41 -25.68 -0.76
#